data_0d00e042cd67c4700c41eff9d4414a58
#
_entry.id   0d00e042cd67c4700c41eff9d4414a58
#
_cell.length_a   1.000
_cell.length_b   1.000
_cell.length_c   1.000
_cell.angle_alpha   90.00
_cell.angle_beta   90.00
_cell.angle_gamma   90.00
#
_symmetry.space_group_name_H-M   'P 1'
#
loop_
_entity.id
_entity.type
_entity.pdbx_description
1 polymer ?
#
loop_
_entity_poly.entity_id
_entity_poly.type
_entity_poly.pdbx_seq_one_letter_code
_entity_poly.pdbx_strand_id
1 'polypeptide(L)'
;MGAVRLAAVAGLLLLHGCAMFQPEPEVVESPSEIVAEPEPVVAAREPVPEPKPEPEPEPVRAPPPPQQVAIILSSREAAYEDVALELSKRLDNVAIYDLEDRSQPPVVAFGYINDSRTDAVVAIGLRAARSSVALAQVPVIFSQVFNYQDYNLVTDKSRGVSAIAPLDAQLDAWKRLDPTLARVGLIVGTGHDALLTEAEIAAQKHGVELQARVAASDQEVLFHFKRMIHEIDGFWLLPDNRILSPRVLMEMLQQANRHRVPVVVSNDGMLRMGAAISVSTVAADIAVAIMKVLEHIRAGEIDALPPLTQLSEVRVATNDAMMKSEVAADAADGDVDRARP
;
A
#
# COMPACT_ATOMS: atom_id res chain seq x y z
N MET A 1 54.18 -19.72 0.19
CA MET A 1 54.75 -19.13 1.39
C MET A 1 53.75 -18.12 1.89
N GLY A 2 53.06 -18.18 2.97
CA GLY A 2 53.09 -18.93 4.18
C GLY A 2 51.69 -19.02 4.78
N ALA A 3 51.43 -20.15 5.32
CA ALA A 3 50.28 -20.48 6.15
C ALA A 3 50.54 -20.12 7.60
N VAL A 4 49.53 -19.70 8.35
CA VAL A 4 49.45 -19.81 9.84
C VAL A 4 47.97 -19.66 10.20
N ARG A 5 47.32 -20.66 10.63
CA ARG A 5 47.11 -21.46 11.85
C ARG A 5 45.87 -21.05 12.66
N LEU A 6 45.02 -22.09 12.75
CA LEU A 6 44.00 -22.40 13.75
C LEU A 6 44.34 -22.00 15.18
N ALA A 7 43.34 -21.60 15.96
CA ALA A 7 43.21 -21.95 17.37
C ALA A 7 41.72 -22.12 17.74
N ALA A 8 41.38 -23.38 18.00
CA ALA A 8 40.18 -23.79 18.72
C ALA A 8 40.52 -23.77 20.23
N VAL A 9 39.58 -23.28 21.05
CA VAL A 9 39.57 -23.55 22.49
C VAL A 9 38.19 -24.07 22.89
N ALA A 10 38.17 -25.34 23.22
CA ALA A 10 37.12 -26.01 23.93
C ALA A 10 37.31 -25.80 25.43
N GLY A 11 36.24 -25.51 26.14
CA GLY A 11 36.20 -25.44 27.61
C GLY A 11 34.94 -26.11 28.13
N LEU A 12 35.14 -27.25 28.74
CA LEU A 12 34.18 -28.23 29.28
C LEU A 12 34.05 -28.03 30.79
N LEU A 13 32.88 -28.46 31.36
CA LEU A 13 32.58 -28.78 32.77
C LEU A 13 32.24 -27.58 33.69
N LEU A 14 31.17 -27.65 34.53
CA LEU A 14 30.80 -28.66 35.53
C LEU A 14 29.35 -28.53 35.98
N LEU A 15 28.75 -29.71 36.20
CA LEU A 15 27.53 -30.03 36.95
C LEU A 15 27.66 -29.69 38.47
N HIS A 16 26.54 -29.25 39.07
CA HIS A 16 26.06 -29.52 40.45
C HIS A 16 24.59 -29.09 40.46
N GLY A 17 23.57 -29.85 40.72
CA GLY A 17 23.32 -31.01 41.58
C GLY A 17 22.95 -30.64 43.02
N CYS A 18 21.61 -30.43 43.32
CA CYS A 18 20.93 -30.59 44.60
C CYS A 18 19.43 -30.45 44.30
N ALA A 19 18.65 -31.47 44.31
CA ALA A 19 18.10 -32.39 45.33
C ALA A 19 17.06 -31.70 46.25
N MET A 20 15.81 -32.10 46.01
CA MET A 20 14.76 -32.47 46.93
C MET A 20 14.41 -31.57 48.14
N PHE A 21 13.14 -31.18 48.16
CA PHE A 21 12.32 -31.42 49.38
C PHE A 21 10.82 -31.41 48.99
N GLN A 22 10.15 -32.58 49.06
CA GLN A 22 8.73 -32.72 49.22
C GLN A 22 8.46 -32.95 50.71
N PRO A 23 7.38 -32.47 51.28
CA PRO A 23 6.74 -33.07 52.42
C PRO A 23 5.45 -33.79 52.06
N GLU A 24 5.30 -35.02 52.57
CA GLU A 24 4.14 -35.88 52.55
C GLU A 24 2.97 -35.35 53.41
N PRO A 25 1.75 -35.83 53.18
CA PRO A 25 0.58 -35.35 53.88
C PRO A 25 0.38 -36.07 55.22
N GLU A 26 0.05 -35.30 56.22
CA GLU A 26 -0.31 -35.77 57.55
C GLU A 26 -1.77 -36.25 57.58
N VAL A 27 -1.92 -37.51 58.00
CA VAL A 27 -3.21 -38.18 58.27
C VAL A 27 -3.65 -37.77 59.67
N VAL A 28 -4.82 -37.19 59.82
CA VAL A 28 -5.47 -37.02 61.13
C VAL A 28 -6.72 -37.83 61.17
N GLU A 29 -6.71 -38.72 62.15
CA GLU A 29 -7.77 -39.70 62.51
C GLU A 29 -9.08 -39.04 62.96
N SER A 30 -10.19 -39.71 62.63
CA SER A 30 -11.50 -39.44 63.15
C SER A 30 -11.63 -39.93 64.61
N PRO A 31 -12.47 -39.29 65.38
CA PRO A 31 -13.12 -39.97 66.50
C PRO A 31 -14.68 -40.16 66.28
N SER A 32 -15.02 -41.35 66.56
CA SER A 32 -16.23 -42.11 66.87
C SER A 32 -17.55 -41.37 67.13
N GLU A 33 -18.52 -42.02 66.62
CA GLU A 33 -19.96 -42.07 66.91
C GLU A 33 -20.40 -41.75 68.32
N ILE A 34 -21.44 -40.93 68.42
CA ILE A 34 -22.43 -41.01 69.50
C ILE A 34 -23.83 -41.12 68.86
N VAL A 35 -24.45 -42.30 69.11
CA VAL A 35 -25.85 -42.59 68.78
C VAL A 35 -26.74 -41.80 69.73
N ALA A 36 -27.69 -41.05 69.25
CA ALA A 36 -28.82 -40.54 70.03
C ALA A 36 -30.16 -40.90 69.33
N GLU A 37 -31.09 -41.33 70.13
CA GLU A 37 -32.40 -41.86 69.88
C GLU A 37 -33.38 -40.86 69.22
N PRO A 38 -34.43 -41.34 68.48
CA PRO A 38 -35.25 -40.45 67.66
C PRO A 38 -36.41 -39.84 68.44
N GLU A 39 -36.57 -38.50 68.29
CA GLU A 39 -37.79 -37.81 68.70
C GLU A 39 -38.83 -37.70 67.56
N PRO A 40 -40.13 -37.49 67.91
CA PRO A 40 -41.23 -37.79 67.01
C PRO A 40 -41.41 -36.74 65.88
N VAL A 41 -41.80 -37.29 64.75
CA VAL A 41 -42.06 -36.61 63.47
C VAL A 41 -43.21 -35.61 63.64
N VAL A 42 -42.93 -34.33 63.60
CA VAL A 42 -43.92 -33.27 63.33
C VAL A 42 -43.95 -33.04 61.79
N ALA A 43 -45.13 -33.26 61.21
CA ALA A 43 -45.37 -33.10 59.79
C ALA A 43 -44.90 -31.69 59.32
N ALA A 44 -43.83 -31.66 58.53
CA ALA A 44 -43.33 -30.45 57.89
C ALA A 44 -44.30 -30.03 56.79
N ARG A 45 -44.78 -28.77 56.88
CA ARG A 45 -45.43 -28.08 55.75
C ARG A 45 -44.44 -27.95 54.63
N GLU A 46 -44.84 -28.29 53.41
CA GLU A 46 -44.05 -28.09 52.19
C GLU A 46 -43.65 -26.58 52.10
N PRO A 47 -42.37 -26.32 51.85
CA PRO A 47 -41.94 -24.91 51.64
C PRO A 47 -42.51 -24.37 50.31
N VAL A 48 -43.20 -23.27 50.39
CA VAL A 48 -43.60 -22.49 49.21
C VAL A 48 -42.32 -22.15 48.43
N PRO A 49 -42.23 -22.44 47.12
CA PRO A 49 -41.05 -22.11 46.36
C PRO A 49 -40.83 -20.60 46.37
N GLU A 50 -39.65 -20.15 46.85
CA GLU A 50 -39.24 -18.76 46.74
C GLU A 50 -39.26 -18.32 45.28
N PRO A 51 -39.77 -17.12 44.95
CA PRO A 51 -39.73 -16.62 43.59
C PRO A 51 -38.27 -16.53 43.16
N LYS A 52 -37.95 -17.22 42.05
CA LYS A 52 -36.65 -17.20 41.41
C LYS A 52 -36.30 -15.72 41.14
N PRO A 53 -35.13 -15.25 41.57
CA PRO A 53 -34.78 -13.86 41.31
C PRO A 53 -34.78 -13.60 39.78
N GLU A 54 -35.51 -12.58 39.37
CA GLU A 54 -35.50 -12.08 38.00
C GLU A 54 -34.04 -11.84 37.62
N PRO A 55 -33.55 -12.28 36.43
CA PRO A 55 -32.18 -12.05 36.01
C PRO A 55 -31.96 -10.53 36.03
N GLU A 56 -30.93 -10.08 36.77
CA GLU A 56 -30.47 -8.69 36.70
C GLU A 56 -30.24 -8.36 35.23
N PRO A 57 -30.74 -7.19 34.73
CA PRO A 57 -30.52 -6.79 33.37
C PRO A 57 -29.00 -6.70 33.15
N GLU A 58 -28.53 -7.48 32.15
CA GLU A 58 -27.11 -7.42 31.75
C GLU A 58 -26.71 -5.92 31.58
N PRO A 59 -25.59 -5.49 32.15
CA PRO A 59 -25.15 -4.13 32.01
C PRO A 59 -25.04 -3.82 30.52
N VAL A 60 -25.84 -2.85 30.05
CA VAL A 60 -25.78 -2.37 28.67
C VAL A 60 -24.34 -1.94 28.44
N ARG A 61 -23.58 -2.74 27.69
CA ARG A 61 -22.21 -2.41 27.30
C ARG A 61 -22.29 -1.06 26.61
N ALA A 62 -21.63 -0.06 27.21
CA ALA A 62 -21.45 1.21 26.54
C ALA A 62 -20.91 0.97 25.12
N PRO A 63 -21.43 1.65 24.10
CA PRO A 63 -20.91 1.51 22.75
C PRO A 63 -19.38 1.71 22.79
N PRO A 64 -18.62 0.87 22.08
CA PRO A 64 -17.17 1.03 22.03
C PRO A 64 -16.86 2.47 21.63
N PRO A 65 -15.85 3.09 22.25
CA PRO A 65 -15.47 4.46 21.89
C PRO A 65 -15.13 4.52 20.39
N PRO A 66 -15.42 5.64 19.73
CA PRO A 66 -15.18 5.79 18.29
C PRO A 66 -13.72 5.49 18.00
N GLN A 67 -13.49 4.59 17.05
CA GLN A 67 -12.17 4.20 16.58
C GLN A 67 -11.56 5.37 15.82
N GLN A 68 -10.32 5.73 16.13
CA GLN A 68 -9.59 6.80 15.46
C GLN A 68 -8.68 6.25 14.39
N VAL A 69 -8.62 6.88 13.21
CA VAL A 69 -7.65 6.61 12.17
C VAL A 69 -6.65 7.76 12.10
N ALA A 70 -5.36 7.45 12.13
CA ALA A 70 -4.31 8.43 11.90
C ALA A 70 -3.91 8.43 10.42
N ILE A 71 -4.02 9.58 9.74
CA ILE A 71 -3.54 9.77 8.37
C ILE A 71 -2.20 10.48 8.43
N ILE A 72 -1.18 9.87 7.85
CA ILE A 72 0.18 10.40 7.82
C ILE A 72 0.52 10.79 6.37
N LEU A 73 0.85 12.04 6.13
CA LEU A 73 1.28 12.55 4.84
C LEU A 73 2.80 12.65 4.78
N SER A 74 3.39 12.20 3.66
CA SER A 74 4.81 12.40 3.39
C SER A 74 5.16 13.87 3.15
N SER A 75 4.24 14.61 2.51
CA SER A 75 4.33 16.03 2.12
C SER A 75 2.92 16.58 1.87
N ARG A 76 2.82 17.90 1.65
CA ARG A 76 1.57 18.57 1.25
C ARG A 76 1.37 18.65 -0.26
N GLU A 77 1.79 17.61 -0.97
CA GLU A 77 1.45 17.51 -2.38
C GLU A 77 -0.06 17.33 -2.57
N ALA A 78 -0.63 18.02 -3.58
CA ALA A 78 -2.07 18.01 -3.84
C ALA A 78 -2.65 16.58 -3.97
N ALA A 79 -1.91 15.67 -4.60
CA ALA A 79 -2.33 14.28 -4.75
C ALA A 79 -2.49 13.55 -3.40
N TYR A 80 -1.68 13.89 -2.40
CA TYR A 80 -1.76 13.31 -1.06
C TYR A 80 -2.87 13.96 -0.23
N GLU A 81 -2.99 15.29 -0.32
CA GLU A 81 -4.04 16.03 0.37
C GLU A 81 -5.44 15.65 -0.14
N ASP A 82 -5.60 15.43 -1.45
CA ASP A 82 -6.87 15.00 -2.04
C ASP A 82 -7.32 13.63 -1.50
N VAL A 83 -6.40 12.66 -1.35
CA VAL A 83 -6.71 11.35 -0.74
C VAL A 83 -7.08 11.51 0.73
N ALA A 84 -6.33 12.32 1.50
CA ALA A 84 -6.63 12.57 2.91
C ALA A 84 -7.99 13.25 3.09
N LEU A 85 -8.33 14.21 2.22
CA LEU A 85 -9.63 14.88 2.21
C LEU A 85 -10.77 13.88 1.92
N GLU A 86 -10.58 13.01 0.92
CA GLU A 86 -11.58 11.99 0.59
C GLU A 86 -11.79 10.97 1.72
N LEU A 87 -10.73 10.61 2.42
CA LEU A 87 -10.82 9.76 3.63
C LEU A 87 -11.53 10.49 4.78
N SER A 88 -11.22 11.76 5.00
CA SER A 88 -11.86 12.57 6.06
C SER A 88 -13.36 12.76 5.86
N LYS A 89 -13.86 12.67 4.63
CA LYS A 89 -15.31 12.69 4.34
C LYS A 89 -16.01 11.37 4.70
N ARG A 90 -15.25 10.27 4.85
CA ARG A 90 -15.76 8.90 5.05
C ARG A 90 -15.51 8.36 6.45
N LEU A 91 -14.68 9.00 7.23
CA LEU A 91 -14.26 8.60 8.57
C LEU A 91 -14.72 9.65 9.58
N ASP A 92 -15.41 9.21 10.64
CA ASP A 92 -15.95 10.13 11.67
C ASP A 92 -14.86 10.68 12.60
N ASN A 93 -13.76 9.95 12.79
CA ASN A 93 -12.70 10.31 13.74
C ASN A 93 -11.33 10.12 13.09
N VAL A 94 -10.73 11.23 12.65
CA VAL A 94 -9.46 11.26 11.91
C VAL A 94 -8.50 12.25 12.55
N ALA A 95 -7.23 11.84 12.71
CA ALA A 95 -6.12 12.73 13.02
C ALA A 95 -5.15 12.76 11.83
N ILE A 96 -4.82 13.95 11.31
CA ILE A 96 -3.93 14.12 10.17
C ILE A 96 -2.58 14.67 10.66
N TYR A 97 -1.49 14.01 10.26
CA TYR A 97 -0.11 14.39 10.56
C TYR A 97 0.66 14.61 9.26
N ASP A 98 1.41 15.69 9.21
CA ASP A 98 2.27 16.05 8.09
C ASP A 98 3.74 15.89 8.49
N LEU A 99 4.47 15.02 7.80
CA LEU A 99 5.88 14.78 8.10
C LEU A 99 6.83 15.89 7.59
N GLU A 100 6.36 16.86 6.81
CA GLU A 100 7.12 18.07 6.50
C GLU A 100 7.11 19.07 7.66
N ASP A 101 6.14 18.96 8.55
CA ASP A 101 6.10 19.79 9.76
C ASP A 101 7.23 19.42 10.71
N ARG A 102 8.24 20.30 10.75
CA ARG A 102 9.44 20.11 11.60
C ARG A 102 9.14 20.17 13.09
N SER A 103 7.99 20.72 13.48
CA SER A 103 7.55 20.77 14.89
C SER A 103 7.08 19.42 15.40
N GLN A 104 6.71 18.50 14.48
CA GLN A 104 6.22 17.15 14.79
C GLN A 104 7.03 16.08 14.01
N PRO A 105 8.29 15.84 14.40
CA PRO A 105 9.07 14.78 13.76
C PRO A 105 8.41 13.42 13.95
N PRO A 106 8.66 12.44 13.05
CA PRO A 106 7.96 11.15 13.06
C PRO A 106 7.89 10.48 14.43
N VAL A 107 8.97 10.47 15.19
CA VAL A 107 9.00 9.86 16.53
C VAL A 107 7.98 10.48 17.48
N VAL A 108 7.79 11.81 17.42
CA VAL A 108 6.82 12.52 18.27
C VAL A 108 5.40 12.23 17.81
N ALA A 109 5.13 12.29 16.50
CA ALA A 109 3.82 11.98 15.93
C ALA A 109 3.39 10.54 16.30
N PHE A 110 4.29 9.57 16.14
CA PHE A 110 3.99 8.17 16.49
C PHE A 110 3.92 7.91 17.99
N GLY A 111 4.58 8.72 18.84
CA GLY A 111 4.34 8.72 20.27
C GLY A 111 2.87 9.01 20.57
N TYR A 112 2.32 10.09 20.04
CA TYR A 112 0.89 10.44 20.22
C TYR A 112 -0.06 9.39 19.62
N ILE A 113 0.24 8.84 18.43
CA ILE A 113 -0.57 7.81 17.77
C ILE A 113 -0.63 6.55 18.62
N ASN A 114 0.50 6.07 19.11
CA ASN A 114 0.60 4.84 19.88
C ASN A 114 0.00 4.98 21.30
N ASP A 115 0.03 6.18 21.87
CA ASP A 115 -0.59 6.49 23.17
C ASP A 115 -2.10 6.78 23.07
N SER A 116 -2.61 7.00 21.86
CA SER A 116 -4.02 7.26 21.58
C SER A 116 -4.80 5.97 21.33
N ARG A 117 -6.12 6.10 21.13
CA ARG A 117 -7.00 4.99 20.72
C ARG A 117 -7.06 4.81 19.21
N THR A 118 -5.93 5.00 18.54
CA THR A 118 -5.81 4.77 17.10
C THR A 118 -5.92 3.28 16.81
N ASP A 119 -6.76 2.89 15.87
CA ASP A 119 -6.96 1.50 15.46
C ASP A 119 -6.20 1.14 14.18
N ALA A 120 -5.89 2.14 13.36
CA ALA A 120 -5.07 1.98 12.16
C ALA A 120 -4.37 3.29 11.75
N VAL A 121 -3.26 3.15 11.05
CA VAL A 121 -2.55 4.26 10.38
C VAL A 121 -2.74 4.15 8.88
N VAL A 122 -3.13 5.23 8.22
CA VAL A 122 -3.09 5.37 6.76
C VAL A 122 -1.91 6.26 6.38
N ALA A 123 -0.93 5.68 5.72
CA ALA A 123 0.32 6.33 5.34
C ALA A 123 0.32 6.67 3.84
N ILE A 124 0.38 7.95 3.48
CA ILE A 124 0.31 8.43 2.11
C ILE A 124 1.69 8.93 1.66
N GLY A 125 2.27 8.24 0.67
CA GLY A 125 3.61 8.47 0.16
C GLY A 125 4.70 7.70 0.91
N LEU A 126 5.89 7.66 0.32
CA LEU A 126 6.97 6.77 0.76
C LEU A 126 7.50 7.07 2.17
N ARG A 127 7.72 8.36 2.49
CA ARG A 127 8.25 8.74 3.81
C ARG A 127 7.28 8.38 4.93
N ALA A 128 5.99 8.65 4.72
CA ALA A 128 4.93 8.28 5.64
C ALA A 128 4.86 6.75 5.82
N ALA A 129 4.86 6.00 4.70
CA ALA A 129 4.80 4.55 4.72
C ALA A 129 5.97 3.93 5.50
N ARG A 130 7.22 4.34 5.20
CA ARG A 130 8.41 3.84 5.91
C ARG A 130 8.38 4.16 7.40
N SER A 131 8.02 5.40 7.76
CA SER A 131 7.93 5.80 9.16
C SER A 131 6.83 5.02 9.89
N SER A 132 5.66 4.82 9.25
CA SER A 132 4.54 4.09 9.84
C SER A 132 4.87 2.61 10.06
N VAL A 133 5.43 1.93 9.07
CA VAL A 133 5.81 0.51 9.20
C VAL A 133 6.87 0.32 10.29
N ALA A 134 7.77 1.29 10.49
CA ALA A 134 8.82 1.21 11.49
C ALA A 134 8.37 1.57 12.92
N LEU A 135 7.39 2.47 13.08
CA LEU A 135 7.09 3.12 14.36
C LEU A 135 5.67 2.87 14.89
N ALA A 136 4.70 2.55 14.02
CA ALA A 136 3.33 2.29 14.46
C ALA A 136 3.22 0.93 15.17
N GLN A 137 2.48 0.91 16.29
CA GLN A 137 2.13 -0.32 17.01
C GLN A 137 0.82 -0.94 16.50
N VAL A 138 0.03 -0.18 15.75
CA VAL A 138 -1.24 -0.56 15.11
C VAL A 138 -1.04 -0.93 13.64
N PRO A 139 -1.99 -1.59 12.99
CA PRO A 139 -1.94 -1.89 11.57
C PRO A 139 -1.75 -0.65 10.68
N VAL A 140 -1.03 -0.83 9.57
CA VAL A 140 -0.68 0.23 8.62
C VAL A 140 -1.24 -0.08 7.24
N ILE A 141 -1.93 0.91 6.66
CA ILE A 141 -2.33 0.90 5.25
C ILE A 141 -1.47 1.94 4.54
N PHE A 142 -0.62 1.52 3.60
CA PHE A 142 0.15 2.48 2.82
C PHE A 142 -0.46 2.68 1.44
N SER A 143 -0.32 3.90 0.89
CA SER A 143 -0.76 4.25 -0.46
C SER A 143 0.18 5.27 -1.10
N GLN A 144 0.08 5.46 -2.41
CA GLN A 144 0.92 6.38 -3.19
C GLN A 144 2.43 6.04 -3.11
N VAL A 145 2.75 4.74 -3.07
CA VAL A 145 4.13 4.23 -3.09
C VAL A 145 4.27 3.21 -4.21
N PHE A 146 5.00 3.57 -5.28
CA PHE A 146 5.18 2.70 -6.44
C PHE A 146 6.15 1.55 -6.12
N ASN A 147 7.34 1.85 -5.58
CA ASN A 147 8.40 0.89 -5.31
C ASN A 147 8.33 0.30 -3.88
N TYR A 148 7.14 -0.11 -3.43
CA TYR A 148 6.91 -0.56 -2.05
C TYR A 148 7.72 -1.82 -1.67
N GLN A 149 8.05 -2.67 -2.63
CA GLN A 149 8.83 -3.91 -2.42
C GLN A 149 10.26 -3.60 -1.94
N ASP A 150 10.89 -2.55 -2.49
CA ASP A 150 12.26 -2.17 -2.15
C ASP A 150 12.42 -1.76 -0.69
N TYR A 151 11.33 -1.36 -0.06
CA TYR A 151 11.32 -0.87 1.32
C TYR A 151 10.68 -1.84 2.30
N ASN A 152 10.35 -3.07 1.85
CA ASN A 152 9.70 -4.09 2.66
C ASN A 152 8.46 -3.56 3.39
N LEU A 153 7.62 -2.80 2.68
CA LEU A 153 6.45 -2.14 3.29
C LEU A 153 5.32 -3.11 3.59
N VAL A 154 5.31 -4.30 2.98
CA VAL A 154 4.33 -5.35 3.29
C VAL A 154 4.85 -6.22 4.41
N THR A 155 4.13 -6.27 5.52
CA THR A 155 4.47 -7.05 6.72
C THR A 155 3.23 -7.80 7.22
N ASP A 156 3.31 -8.48 8.34
CA ASP A 156 2.16 -9.07 9.05
C ASP A 156 1.12 -8.02 9.48
N LYS A 157 1.55 -6.75 9.68
CA LYS A 157 0.70 -5.63 10.11
C LYS A 157 0.46 -4.56 9.06
N SER A 158 0.97 -4.73 7.83
CA SER A 158 0.82 -3.69 6.81
C SER A 158 0.38 -4.23 5.46
N ARG A 159 -0.51 -3.49 4.80
CA ARG A 159 -1.01 -3.75 3.44
C ARG A 159 -1.01 -2.46 2.63
N GLY A 160 -0.91 -2.61 1.31
CA GLY A 160 -0.87 -1.48 0.39
C GLY A 160 -2.14 -1.29 -0.42
N VAL A 161 -2.35 -0.06 -0.87
CA VAL A 161 -3.25 0.29 -1.96
C VAL A 161 -2.40 0.86 -3.11
N SER A 162 -2.68 0.42 -4.33
CA SER A 162 -1.87 0.74 -5.51
C SER A 162 -1.65 2.24 -5.68
N ALA A 163 -0.45 2.60 -6.12
CA ALA A 163 -0.07 3.98 -6.44
C ALA A 163 -0.44 4.39 -7.88
N ILE A 164 -0.73 3.42 -8.73
CA ILE A 164 -1.06 3.63 -10.14
C ILE A 164 -2.39 2.98 -10.48
N ALA A 165 -3.02 3.51 -11.49
CA ALA A 165 -4.19 2.90 -12.10
C ALA A 165 -3.82 1.51 -12.69
N PRO A 166 -4.76 0.56 -12.78
CA PRO A 166 -4.49 -0.75 -13.37
C PRO A 166 -3.91 -0.61 -14.78
N LEU A 167 -2.85 -1.37 -15.10
CA LEU A 167 -2.15 -1.26 -16.38
C LEU A 167 -3.07 -1.55 -17.58
N ASP A 168 -3.96 -2.52 -17.43
CA ASP A 168 -4.99 -2.83 -18.43
C ASP A 168 -5.89 -1.62 -18.72
N ALA A 169 -6.35 -0.93 -17.69
CA ALA A 169 -7.20 0.26 -17.84
C ALA A 169 -6.44 1.46 -18.43
N GLN A 170 -5.15 1.59 -18.11
CA GLN A 170 -4.30 2.62 -18.72
C GLN A 170 -4.17 2.40 -20.24
N LEU A 171 -3.90 1.17 -20.65
CA LEU A 171 -3.72 0.84 -22.06
C LEU A 171 -5.04 0.88 -22.84
N ASP A 172 -6.14 0.45 -22.23
CA ASP A 172 -7.49 0.59 -22.80
C ASP A 172 -7.83 2.06 -23.04
N ALA A 173 -7.58 2.93 -22.07
CA ALA A 173 -7.79 4.37 -22.22
C ALA A 173 -6.93 4.96 -23.36
N TRP A 174 -5.67 4.54 -23.45
CA TRP A 174 -4.79 4.98 -24.52
C TRP A 174 -5.25 4.51 -25.89
N LYS A 175 -5.59 3.24 -26.05
CA LYS A 175 -6.13 2.67 -27.32
C LYS A 175 -7.42 3.34 -27.78
N ARG A 176 -8.25 3.81 -26.85
CA ARG A 176 -9.47 4.59 -27.20
C ARG A 176 -9.12 5.98 -27.77
N LEU A 177 -8.03 6.60 -27.28
CA LEU A 177 -7.56 7.90 -27.78
C LEU A 177 -6.76 7.76 -29.08
N ASP A 178 -6.02 6.67 -29.23
CA ASP A 178 -5.25 6.32 -30.44
C ASP A 178 -5.53 4.87 -30.85
N PRO A 179 -6.52 4.61 -31.68
CA PRO A 179 -6.83 3.28 -32.20
C PRO A 179 -5.70 2.67 -33.04
N THR A 180 -4.79 3.49 -33.59
CA THR A 180 -3.68 3.04 -34.47
C THR A 180 -2.44 2.59 -33.68
N LEU A 181 -2.38 2.86 -32.37
CA LEU A 181 -1.28 2.48 -31.48
C LEU A 181 -0.96 0.98 -31.65
N ALA A 182 0.25 0.66 -32.09
CA ALA A 182 0.69 -0.72 -32.34
C ALA A 182 1.90 -1.12 -31.52
N ARG A 183 2.85 -0.21 -31.28
CA ARG A 183 4.12 -0.48 -30.59
C ARG A 183 4.34 0.50 -29.45
N VAL A 184 4.44 -0.01 -28.23
CA VAL A 184 4.64 0.80 -27.01
C VAL A 184 5.97 0.48 -26.37
N GLY A 185 6.75 1.52 -26.10
CA GLY A 185 7.97 1.42 -25.31
C GLY A 185 7.67 1.52 -23.80
N LEU A 186 8.35 0.70 -23.00
CA LEU A 186 8.30 0.74 -21.54
C LEU A 186 9.70 0.53 -20.96
N ILE A 187 10.11 1.35 -20.01
CA ILE A 187 11.35 1.15 -19.26
C ILE A 187 11.02 1.17 -17.77
N VAL A 188 11.44 0.12 -17.06
CA VAL A 188 11.27 -0.02 -15.61
C VAL A 188 12.61 -0.30 -14.93
N GLY A 189 12.69 -0.05 -13.63
CA GLY A 189 13.84 -0.43 -12.83
C GLY A 189 13.90 -1.94 -12.58
N THR A 190 15.03 -2.40 -12.06
CA THR A 190 15.21 -3.78 -11.61
C THR A 190 14.21 -4.16 -10.52
N GLY A 191 13.78 -5.43 -10.47
CA GLY A 191 12.85 -5.93 -9.45
C GLY A 191 11.37 -5.72 -9.75
N HIS A 192 11.02 -5.30 -10.97
CA HIS A 192 9.63 -5.14 -11.42
C HIS A 192 9.13 -6.24 -12.35
N ASP A 193 9.60 -7.48 -12.19
CA ASP A 193 9.26 -8.62 -13.07
C ASP A 193 7.74 -8.88 -13.10
N ALA A 194 7.06 -8.80 -11.95
CA ALA A 194 5.61 -8.96 -11.88
C ALA A 194 4.86 -7.84 -12.63
N LEU A 195 5.33 -6.60 -12.52
CA LEU A 195 4.77 -5.46 -13.24
C LEU A 195 4.98 -5.58 -14.75
N LEU A 196 6.15 -6.05 -15.18
CA LEU A 196 6.43 -6.33 -16.60
C LEU A 196 5.48 -7.41 -17.14
N THR A 197 5.30 -8.50 -16.40
CA THR A 197 4.36 -9.57 -16.80
C THR A 197 2.92 -9.01 -16.91
N GLU A 198 2.48 -8.18 -15.97
CA GLU A 198 1.16 -7.53 -16.03
C GLU A 198 1.06 -6.60 -17.26
N ALA A 199 2.11 -5.82 -17.55
CA ALA A 199 2.15 -4.93 -18.71
C ALA A 199 2.11 -5.72 -20.05
N GLU A 200 2.81 -6.85 -20.14
CA GLU A 200 2.81 -7.73 -21.30
C GLU A 200 1.40 -8.35 -21.54
N ILE A 201 0.74 -8.80 -20.47
CA ILE A 201 -0.63 -9.33 -20.53
C ILE A 201 -1.59 -8.23 -21.02
N ALA A 202 -1.50 -7.02 -20.46
CA ALA A 202 -2.31 -5.89 -20.88
C ALA A 202 -2.06 -5.54 -22.36
N ALA A 203 -0.80 -5.46 -22.77
CA ALA A 203 -0.42 -5.18 -24.17
C ALA A 203 -0.98 -6.21 -25.13
N GLN A 204 -0.83 -7.49 -24.83
CA GLN A 204 -1.37 -8.60 -25.65
C GLN A 204 -2.89 -8.51 -25.78
N LYS A 205 -3.61 -8.24 -24.68
CA LYS A 205 -5.08 -8.09 -24.65
C LYS A 205 -5.57 -6.97 -25.58
N HIS A 206 -4.83 -5.87 -25.66
CA HIS A 206 -5.19 -4.71 -26.49
C HIS A 206 -4.54 -4.72 -27.88
N GLY A 207 -3.86 -5.82 -28.28
CA GLY A 207 -3.24 -5.96 -29.59
C GLY A 207 -2.07 -5.00 -29.82
N VAL A 208 -1.30 -4.72 -28.78
CA VAL A 208 -0.13 -3.83 -28.78
C VAL A 208 1.14 -4.64 -28.56
N GLU A 209 2.17 -4.39 -29.37
CA GLU A 209 3.52 -4.91 -29.15
C GLU A 209 4.22 -4.08 -28.05
N LEU A 210 4.58 -4.71 -26.93
CA LEU A 210 5.32 -4.06 -25.85
C LEU A 210 6.82 -4.24 -26.03
N GLN A 211 7.54 -3.14 -26.22
CA GLN A 211 9.00 -3.10 -26.23
C GLN A 211 9.49 -2.71 -24.83
N ALA A 212 9.64 -3.69 -23.94
CA ALA A 212 10.09 -3.47 -22.58
C ALA A 212 11.62 -3.52 -22.43
N ARG A 213 12.16 -2.69 -21.54
CA ARG A 213 13.57 -2.70 -21.11
C ARG A 213 13.65 -2.52 -19.60
N VAL A 214 14.67 -3.15 -19.00
CA VAL A 214 15.01 -2.97 -17.58
C VAL A 214 16.26 -2.09 -17.51
N ALA A 215 16.26 -1.11 -16.62
CA ALA A 215 17.37 -0.19 -16.38
C ALA A 215 17.73 -0.16 -14.89
N ALA A 216 19.02 -0.07 -14.58
CA ALA A 216 19.52 0.05 -13.21
C ALA A 216 19.85 1.50 -12.82
N SER A 217 19.79 2.44 -13.77
CA SER A 217 20.12 3.84 -13.56
C SER A 217 19.38 4.77 -14.53
N ASP A 218 19.32 6.05 -14.20
CA ASP A 218 18.77 7.09 -15.07
C ASP A 218 19.53 7.26 -16.38
N GLN A 219 20.82 6.97 -16.40
CA GLN A 219 21.64 6.98 -17.62
C GLN A 219 21.24 5.84 -18.57
N GLU A 220 21.00 4.65 -18.04
CA GLU A 220 20.53 3.50 -18.82
C GLU A 220 19.12 3.74 -19.35
N VAL A 221 18.23 4.36 -18.57
CA VAL A 221 16.90 4.76 -19.04
C VAL A 221 17.03 5.63 -20.29
N LEU A 222 17.84 6.69 -20.23
CA LEU A 222 18.00 7.61 -21.34
C LEU A 222 18.65 6.93 -22.56
N PHE A 223 19.60 6.03 -22.33
CA PHE A 223 20.23 5.22 -23.38
C PHE A 223 19.20 4.32 -24.10
N HIS A 224 18.42 3.56 -23.35
CA HIS A 224 17.38 2.68 -23.91
C HIS A 224 16.29 3.48 -24.62
N PHE A 225 15.85 4.58 -24.02
CA PHE A 225 14.84 5.45 -24.60
C PHE A 225 15.26 6.02 -25.95
N LYS A 226 16.49 6.57 -26.05
CA LYS A 226 17.02 7.10 -27.32
C LYS A 226 17.14 6.07 -28.43
N ARG A 227 17.29 4.80 -28.09
CA ARG A 227 17.33 3.72 -29.06
C ARG A 227 15.96 3.30 -29.55
N MET A 228 15.00 3.17 -28.63
CA MET A 228 13.67 2.67 -28.96
C MET A 228 12.74 3.73 -29.58
N ILE A 229 13.02 5.03 -29.38
CA ILE A 229 12.14 6.13 -29.80
C ILE A 229 11.82 6.15 -31.30
N HIS A 230 12.64 5.52 -32.14
CA HIS A 230 12.43 5.40 -33.59
C HIS A 230 11.65 4.14 -33.99
N GLU A 231 11.37 3.26 -33.04
CA GLU A 231 10.77 1.96 -33.28
C GLU A 231 9.39 1.81 -32.62
N ILE A 232 8.98 2.81 -31.82
CA ILE A 232 7.73 2.81 -31.05
C ILE A 232 6.77 3.90 -31.54
N ASP A 233 5.47 3.65 -31.39
CA ASP A 233 4.40 4.59 -31.70
C ASP A 233 4.03 5.43 -30.47
N GLY A 234 4.42 5.01 -29.27
CA GLY A 234 4.25 5.74 -28.04
C GLY A 234 5.07 5.18 -26.87
N PHE A 235 5.25 5.97 -25.82
CA PHE A 235 6.04 5.59 -24.66
C PHE A 235 5.20 5.61 -23.38
N TRP A 236 5.20 4.50 -22.65
CA TRP A 236 4.50 4.33 -21.38
C TRP A 236 5.43 4.62 -20.22
N LEU A 237 5.26 5.76 -19.60
CA LEU A 237 6.12 6.25 -18.52
C LEU A 237 5.50 5.97 -17.16
N LEU A 238 6.00 4.95 -16.45
CA LEU A 238 5.60 4.63 -15.08
C LEU A 238 6.43 5.43 -14.05
N PRO A 239 5.91 5.69 -12.83
CA PRO A 239 6.52 6.61 -11.87
C PRO A 239 7.65 5.94 -11.04
N ASP A 240 8.64 5.32 -11.68
CA ASP A 240 9.79 4.72 -11.01
C ASP A 240 10.88 5.76 -10.72
N ASN A 241 10.82 6.38 -9.55
CA ASN A 241 11.74 7.44 -9.14
C ASN A 241 13.18 6.96 -8.84
N ARG A 242 13.45 5.65 -8.84
CA ARG A 242 14.81 5.10 -8.68
C ARG A 242 15.66 5.31 -9.94
N ILE A 243 14.99 5.31 -11.10
CA ILE A 243 15.63 5.40 -12.41
C ILE A 243 15.23 6.66 -13.20
N LEU A 244 14.36 7.50 -12.64
CA LEU A 244 13.84 8.71 -13.28
C LEU A 244 14.17 9.95 -12.44
N SER A 245 15.38 10.48 -12.60
CA SER A 245 15.68 11.81 -12.08
C SER A 245 14.88 12.89 -12.83
N PRO A 246 14.58 14.05 -12.21
CA PRO A 246 13.89 15.15 -12.87
C PRO A 246 14.56 15.59 -14.18
N ARG A 247 15.89 15.55 -14.23
CA ARG A 247 16.68 15.87 -15.42
C ARG A 247 16.44 14.88 -16.55
N VAL A 248 16.48 13.58 -16.26
CA VAL A 248 16.27 12.52 -17.26
C VAL A 248 14.83 12.55 -17.75
N LEU A 249 13.86 12.72 -16.85
CA LEU A 249 12.45 12.87 -17.20
C LEU A 249 12.24 14.03 -18.19
N MET A 250 12.80 15.21 -17.91
CA MET A 250 12.69 16.35 -18.81
C MET A 250 13.34 16.10 -20.16
N GLU A 251 14.52 15.46 -20.19
CA GLU A 251 15.20 15.11 -21.46
C GLU A 251 14.39 14.11 -22.26
N MET A 252 13.79 13.09 -21.63
CA MET A 252 12.94 12.11 -22.30
C MET A 252 11.71 12.78 -22.92
N LEU A 253 10.99 13.64 -22.17
CA LEU A 253 9.82 14.35 -22.69
C LEU A 253 10.20 15.27 -23.87
N GLN A 254 11.34 15.97 -23.80
CA GLN A 254 11.82 16.78 -24.91
C GLN A 254 12.16 15.95 -26.15
N GLN A 255 12.83 14.81 -25.98
CA GLN A 255 13.14 13.90 -27.10
C GLN A 255 11.86 13.31 -27.69
N ALA A 256 10.92 12.84 -26.86
CA ALA A 256 9.63 12.34 -27.30
C ALA A 256 8.89 13.35 -28.17
N ASN A 257 8.83 14.61 -27.72
CA ASN A 257 8.19 15.70 -28.47
C ASN A 257 8.89 16.00 -29.80
N ARG A 258 10.22 15.95 -29.86
CA ARG A 258 10.97 16.16 -31.12
C ARG A 258 10.69 15.05 -32.13
N HIS A 259 10.50 13.82 -31.65
CA HIS A 259 10.24 12.65 -32.49
C HIS A 259 8.75 12.36 -32.68
N ARG A 260 7.87 13.21 -32.11
CA ARG A 260 6.40 13.06 -32.18
C ARG A 260 5.92 11.73 -31.59
N VAL A 261 6.62 11.22 -30.57
CA VAL A 261 6.21 10.02 -29.83
C VAL A 261 5.42 10.46 -28.61
N PRO A 262 4.11 10.19 -28.53
CA PRO A 262 3.31 10.53 -27.38
C PRO A 262 3.77 9.77 -26.14
N VAL A 263 3.84 10.49 -25.00
CA VAL A 263 4.20 9.90 -23.71
C VAL A 263 2.94 9.83 -22.84
N VAL A 264 2.60 8.63 -22.39
CA VAL A 264 1.54 8.39 -21.42
C VAL A 264 2.14 8.29 -20.02
N VAL A 265 1.54 9.01 -19.09
CA VAL A 265 2.00 9.17 -17.70
C VAL A 265 0.89 8.86 -16.70
N SER A 266 1.25 8.65 -15.43
CA SER A 266 0.30 8.39 -14.34
C SER A 266 0.02 9.63 -13.46
N ASN A 267 0.43 10.82 -13.91
CA ASN A 267 0.26 12.07 -13.13
C ASN A 267 -0.05 13.26 -14.06
N ASP A 268 -1.17 13.93 -13.80
CA ASP A 268 -1.66 15.07 -14.59
C ASP A 268 -0.68 16.25 -14.61
N GLY A 269 0.15 16.41 -13.57
CA GLY A 269 1.18 17.45 -13.52
C GLY A 269 2.21 17.36 -14.65
N MET A 270 2.45 16.15 -15.17
CA MET A 270 3.39 15.91 -16.27
C MET A 270 2.88 16.36 -17.64
N LEU A 271 1.57 16.58 -17.81
CA LEU A 271 1.01 17.14 -19.04
C LEU A 271 1.60 18.54 -19.32
N ARG A 272 1.80 19.35 -18.27
CA ARG A 272 2.43 20.68 -18.40
C ARG A 272 3.93 20.60 -18.73
N MET A 273 4.55 19.46 -18.49
CA MET A 273 5.96 19.19 -18.80
C MET A 273 6.16 18.64 -20.21
N GLY A 274 5.06 18.36 -20.95
CA GLY A 274 5.10 17.88 -22.33
C GLY A 274 4.69 16.41 -22.51
N ALA A 275 4.13 15.75 -21.50
CA ALA A 275 3.46 14.47 -21.70
C ALA A 275 2.17 14.68 -22.52
N ALA A 276 1.78 13.68 -23.33
CA ALA A 276 0.62 13.77 -24.20
C ALA A 276 -0.68 13.36 -23.49
N ILE A 277 -0.64 12.29 -22.72
CA ILE A 277 -1.79 11.68 -22.07
C ILE A 277 -1.42 11.38 -20.61
N SER A 278 -2.31 11.69 -19.69
CA SER A 278 -2.27 11.21 -18.31
C SER A 278 -3.39 10.21 -18.07
N VAL A 279 -3.06 9.03 -17.54
CA VAL A 279 -4.02 8.05 -17.01
C VAL A 279 -3.70 7.87 -15.54
N SER A 280 -4.30 8.71 -14.73
CA SER A 280 -4.01 8.85 -13.31
C SER A 280 -5.04 8.14 -12.43
N THR A 281 -4.70 7.98 -11.15
CA THR A 281 -5.60 7.46 -10.13
C THR A 281 -6.59 8.54 -9.69
N VAL A 282 -7.76 8.11 -9.19
CA VAL A 282 -8.78 8.99 -8.64
C VAL A 282 -8.71 8.94 -7.12
N ALA A 283 -8.55 10.08 -6.46
CA ALA A 283 -8.43 10.15 -5.00
C ALA A 283 -9.61 9.48 -4.27
N ALA A 284 -10.82 9.62 -4.81
CA ALA A 284 -12.01 8.98 -4.26
C ALA A 284 -11.95 7.44 -4.35
N ASP A 285 -11.42 6.87 -5.44
CA ASP A 285 -11.24 5.43 -5.62
C ASP A 285 -10.15 4.89 -4.66
N ILE A 286 -9.04 5.62 -4.52
CA ILE A 286 -8.01 5.31 -3.52
C ILE A 286 -8.60 5.28 -2.11
N ALA A 287 -9.40 6.27 -1.75
CA ALA A 287 -10.05 6.33 -0.45
C ALA A 287 -11.01 5.15 -0.23
N VAL A 288 -11.79 4.77 -1.25
CA VAL A 288 -12.68 3.58 -1.19
C VAL A 288 -11.87 2.30 -1.01
N ALA A 289 -10.76 2.14 -1.73
CA ALA A 289 -9.89 0.98 -1.58
C ALA A 289 -9.26 0.93 -0.17
N ILE A 290 -8.79 2.06 0.36
CA ILE A 290 -8.28 2.16 1.74
C ILE A 290 -9.37 1.78 2.76
N MET A 291 -10.61 2.26 2.58
CA MET A 291 -11.74 1.91 3.46
C MET A 291 -12.02 0.41 3.48
N LYS A 292 -11.99 -0.26 2.32
CA LYS A 292 -12.15 -1.71 2.23
C LYS A 292 -11.05 -2.45 3.00
N VAL A 293 -9.79 -2.02 2.85
CA VAL A 293 -8.66 -2.59 3.60
C VAL A 293 -8.84 -2.37 5.11
N LEU A 294 -9.28 -1.16 5.51
CA LEU A 294 -9.53 -0.82 6.91
C LEU A 294 -10.65 -1.69 7.53
N GLU A 295 -11.70 -1.97 6.79
CA GLU A 295 -12.79 -2.86 7.23
C GLU A 295 -12.28 -4.28 7.54
N HIS A 296 -11.45 -4.87 6.66
CA HIS A 296 -10.83 -6.18 6.90
C HIS A 296 -9.86 -6.14 8.10
N ILE A 297 -9.08 -5.07 8.25
CA ILE A 297 -8.20 -4.89 9.42
C ILE A 297 -9.03 -4.86 10.71
N ARG A 298 -10.14 -4.12 10.73
CA ARG A 298 -11.05 -4.04 11.88
C ARG A 298 -11.74 -5.36 12.20
N ALA A 299 -11.98 -6.19 11.18
CA ALA A 299 -12.48 -7.54 11.34
C ALA A 299 -11.40 -8.54 11.81
N GLY A 300 -10.13 -8.15 11.89
CA GLY A 300 -9.01 -9.04 12.21
C GLY A 300 -8.57 -9.93 11.04
N GLU A 301 -8.93 -9.57 9.81
CA GLU A 301 -8.73 -10.36 8.58
C GLU A 301 -7.58 -9.86 7.71
N ILE A 302 -6.57 -9.23 8.29
CA ILE A 302 -5.44 -8.64 7.55
C ILE A 302 -4.70 -9.68 6.68
N ASP A 303 -4.63 -10.93 7.13
CA ASP A 303 -3.96 -12.03 6.42
C ASP A 303 -4.73 -12.50 5.18
N ALA A 304 -6.02 -12.23 5.10
CA ALA A 304 -6.84 -12.51 3.92
C ALA A 304 -6.64 -11.49 2.80
N LEU A 305 -6.05 -10.33 3.10
CA LEU A 305 -5.83 -9.27 2.13
C LEU A 305 -4.60 -9.55 1.26
N PRO A 306 -4.64 -9.20 -0.04
CA PRO A 306 -3.45 -9.22 -0.87
C PRO A 306 -2.40 -8.21 -0.36
N PRO A 307 -1.11 -8.41 -0.68
CA PRO A 307 -0.06 -7.45 -0.37
C PRO A 307 -0.37 -6.02 -0.84
N LEU A 308 -1.00 -5.91 -2.02
CA LEU A 308 -1.40 -4.64 -2.64
C LEU A 308 -2.82 -4.76 -3.22
N THR A 309 -3.73 -3.93 -2.75
CA THR A 309 -5.09 -3.80 -3.29
C THR A 309 -5.05 -2.93 -4.54
N GLN A 310 -5.59 -3.44 -5.64
CA GLN A 310 -5.68 -2.72 -6.91
C GLN A 310 -6.83 -1.70 -6.90
N LEU A 311 -6.69 -0.65 -7.72
CA LEU A 311 -7.71 0.35 -7.95
C LEU A 311 -8.65 -0.09 -9.07
N SER A 312 -9.83 0.52 -9.16
CA SER A 312 -10.86 0.18 -10.15
C SER A 312 -11.10 1.30 -11.16
N GLU A 313 -10.83 2.56 -10.80
CA GLU A 313 -11.15 3.71 -11.62
C GLU A 313 -9.91 4.42 -12.15
N VAL A 314 -10.05 5.04 -13.31
CA VAL A 314 -9.01 5.84 -13.95
C VAL A 314 -9.55 7.21 -14.33
N ARG A 315 -8.69 8.22 -14.20
CA ARG A 315 -8.93 9.55 -14.76
C ARG A 315 -8.02 9.75 -15.96
N VAL A 316 -8.61 10.13 -17.07
CA VAL A 316 -7.89 10.42 -18.31
C VAL A 316 -7.87 11.91 -18.56
N ALA A 317 -6.69 12.47 -18.82
CA ALA A 317 -6.51 13.85 -19.24
C ALA A 317 -5.50 13.91 -20.39
N THR A 318 -5.67 14.87 -21.30
CA THR A 318 -4.84 15.01 -22.50
C THR A 318 -4.21 16.39 -22.57
N ASN A 319 -3.06 16.47 -23.21
CA ASN A 319 -2.43 17.70 -23.61
C ASN A 319 -2.77 17.98 -25.09
N ASP A 320 -3.77 18.81 -25.32
CA ASP A 320 -4.28 19.10 -26.67
C ASP A 320 -3.22 19.65 -27.61
N ALA A 321 -2.20 20.35 -27.10
CA ALA A 321 -1.11 20.87 -27.92
C ALA A 321 -0.23 19.74 -28.50
N MET A 322 -0.07 18.65 -27.73
CA MET A 322 0.66 17.46 -28.17
C MET A 322 -0.16 16.57 -29.09
N MET A 323 -1.46 16.45 -28.82
CA MET A 323 -2.39 15.65 -29.65
C MET A 323 -2.66 16.30 -31.02
N LYS A 324 -2.70 17.64 -31.12
CA LYS A 324 -2.96 18.37 -32.38
C LYS A 324 -1.75 18.43 -33.33
N SER A 325 -0.56 18.12 -32.89
CA SER A 325 0.63 18.13 -33.75
C SER A 325 0.59 17.01 -34.81
N GLU A 326 -0.18 15.96 -34.62
CA GLU A 326 -0.40 14.90 -35.61
C GLU A 326 -1.32 15.34 -36.76
N VAL A 327 -2.40 16.06 -36.46
CA VAL A 327 -3.37 16.51 -37.49
C VAL A 327 -2.79 17.62 -38.38
N ALA A 328 -1.87 18.45 -37.85
CA ALA A 328 -1.26 19.53 -38.60
C ALA A 328 -0.12 19.05 -39.54
N ALA A 329 0.52 17.92 -39.25
CA ALA A 329 1.58 17.35 -40.08
C ALA A 329 1.05 16.66 -41.34
N ASP A 330 -0.09 15.93 -41.23
CA ASP A 330 -0.76 15.32 -42.38
C ASP A 330 -1.33 16.38 -43.36
N ALA A 331 -1.74 17.52 -42.83
CA ALA A 331 -2.20 18.65 -43.67
C ALA A 331 -1.06 19.38 -44.42
N ALA A 332 0.16 19.39 -43.84
CA ALA A 332 1.32 20.03 -44.48
C ALA A 332 2.01 19.17 -45.54
N ASP A 333 1.97 17.84 -45.39
CA ASP A 333 2.57 16.90 -46.37
C ASP A 333 1.64 16.69 -47.60
N GLY A 334 0.34 16.89 -47.43
CA GLY A 334 -0.66 16.78 -48.54
C GLY A 334 -0.65 17.95 -49.54
N ASP A 335 -0.05 19.10 -49.21
CA ASP A 335 -0.08 20.29 -50.05
C ASP A 335 1.19 20.51 -50.90
N VAL A 336 2.24 19.70 -50.71
CA VAL A 336 3.50 19.83 -51.47
C VAL A 336 3.43 19.07 -52.82
N ASP A 337 2.52 18.15 -53.01
CA ASP A 337 2.42 17.33 -54.24
C ASP A 337 1.46 17.94 -55.34
N ARG A 338 0.85 19.12 -55.05
CA ARG A 338 -0.03 19.80 -56.01
C ARG A 338 0.60 21.00 -56.75
N ALA A 339 1.84 21.32 -56.51
CA ALA A 339 2.53 22.43 -57.16
C ALA A 339 3.79 21.98 -57.92
N ARG A 340 3.64 21.17 -58.95
CA ARG A 340 4.61 21.12 -60.07
C ARG A 340 3.89 21.24 -61.40
N PRO A 341 4.36 22.15 -62.24
CA PRO A 341 3.78 22.45 -63.55
C PRO A 341 4.01 21.32 -64.57
#